data_036ec3aa4b25d6a07bb60cae31200849
#
_entry.id   036ec3aa4b25d6a07bb60cae31200849
#
_cell.length_a   1.000
_cell.length_b   1.000
_cell.length_c   1.000
_cell.angle_alpha   90.00
_cell.angle_beta   90.00
_cell.angle_gamma   90.00
#
_symmetry.space_group_name_H-M   'P 1'
#
loop_
_entity.id
_entity.type
_entity.pdbx_description
1 polymer ?
#
loop_
_entity_poly.entity_id
_entity_poly.type
_entity_poly.pdbx_seq_one_letter_code
_entity_poly.pdbx_strand_id
1 'polypeptide(L)'
;MRMALIEAAAKLFAERGPADVSVREIAKEADVNHGLVHRHFGSKDGLLQATMTHLAKEVAGSVGRPSPQESLTELLNATFGATSEATHWKILARSLLDGTPVSQLQTDFPVVRRMLEAARRGTNSPLSPEAQVTVLLASGLGLLVFEPYLREATAQGDEEWLATRRELAGIALTSSAQPQSSKK
;
A
#
# COMPACT_ATOMS: atom_id res chain seq x y z
N MET A 1 -1.41 8.03 24.54
CA MET A 1 -0.50 6.89 24.87
C MET A 1 -0.63 5.73 23.88
N ARG A 2 -1.79 5.09 23.68
CA ARG A 2 -1.92 3.96 22.70
C ARG A 2 -1.59 4.40 21.28
N MET A 3 -2.07 5.57 20.84
CA MET A 3 -1.77 6.12 19.52
C MET A 3 -0.31 6.50 19.37
N ALA A 4 0.31 7.13 20.35
CA ALA A 4 1.73 7.46 20.32
C ALA A 4 2.63 6.22 20.10
N LEU A 5 2.28 5.07 20.70
CA LEU A 5 2.97 3.80 20.45
C LEU A 5 2.78 3.31 19.00
N ILE A 6 1.59 3.48 18.42
CA ILE A 6 1.30 3.11 17.03
C ILE A 6 2.10 4.00 16.07
N GLU A 7 2.12 5.31 16.30
CA GLU A 7 2.86 6.30 15.47
C GLU A 7 4.38 6.05 15.54
N ALA A 8 4.92 5.86 16.74
CA ALA A 8 6.33 5.51 16.94
C ALA A 8 6.69 4.18 16.27
N ALA A 9 5.83 3.16 16.39
CA ALA A 9 6.01 1.89 15.73
C ALA A 9 5.96 2.03 14.20
N ALA A 10 5.01 2.79 13.67
CA ALA A 10 4.90 3.04 12.22
C ALA A 10 6.18 3.66 11.66
N LYS A 11 6.72 4.70 12.32
CA LYS A 11 7.97 5.34 11.96
C LYS A 11 9.14 4.34 11.94
N LEU A 12 9.40 3.69 13.07
CA LEU A 12 10.56 2.81 13.23
C LEU A 12 10.46 1.56 12.33
N PHE A 13 9.28 0.96 12.19
CA PHE A 13 9.07 -0.18 11.30
C PHE A 13 9.25 0.19 9.83
N ALA A 14 8.83 1.38 9.41
CA ALA A 14 9.04 1.85 8.04
C ALA A 14 10.52 2.14 7.75
N GLU A 15 11.27 2.62 8.73
CA GLU A 15 12.70 2.93 8.58
C GLU A 15 13.58 1.69 8.55
N ARG A 16 13.35 0.72 9.46
CA ARG A 16 14.27 -0.40 9.71
C ARG A 16 13.66 -1.79 9.50
N GLY A 17 12.34 -1.88 9.42
CA GLY A 17 11.62 -3.15 9.40
C GLY A 17 11.25 -3.64 10.81
N PRO A 18 10.15 -4.42 10.92
CA PRO A 18 9.70 -4.91 12.23
C PRO A 18 10.70 -5.86 12.91
N ALA A 19 11.49 -6.63 12.14
CA ALA A 19 12.47 -7.55 12.70
C ALA A 19 13.53 -6.82 13.55
N ASP A 20 14.02 -5.68 13.05
CA ASP A 20 15.17 -4.94 13.61
C ASP A 20 14.78 -3.88 14.65
N VAL A 21 13.52 -3.81 15.05
CA VAL A 21 13.02 -2.84 16.03
C VAL A 21 12.54 -3.54 17.30
N SER A 22 13.03 -3.10 18.43
CA SER A 22 12.62 -3.63 19.74
C SER A 22 11.46 -2.84 20.37
N VAL A 23 10.69 -3.49 21.23
CA VAL A 23 9.62 -2.86 22.04
C VAL A 23 10.14 -1.69 22.87
N ARG A 24 11.40 -1.79 23.36
CA ARG A 24 12.02 -0.73 24.17
C ARG A 24 12.32 0.51 23.36
N GLU A 25 12.77 0.35 22.12
CA GLU A 25 13.01 1.48 21.21
C GLU A 25 11.72 2.19 20.84
N ILE A 26 10.65 1.44 20.55
CA ILE A 26 9.32 2.02 20.26
C ILE A 26 8.79 2.79 21.47
N ALA A 27 8.91 2.24 22.67
CA ALA A 27 8.46 2.90 23.88
C ALA A 27 9.27 4.18 24.16
N LYS A 28 10.57 4.15 23.91
CA LYS A 28 11.46 5.32 24.03
C LYS A 28 11.08 6.41 23.01
N GLU A 29 10.84 6.03 21.76
CA GLU A 29 10.41 6.95 20.69
C GLU A 29 9.05 7.60 21.02
N ALA A 30 8.15 6.83 21.62
CA ALA A 30 6.82 7.30 22.04
C ALA A 30 6.82 8.06 23.38
N ASP A 31 7.98 8.19 24.04
CA ASP A 31 8.14 8.79 25.39
C ASP A 31 7.20 8.14 26.43
N VAL A 32 7.13 6.81 26.44
CA VAL A 32 6.30 6.04 27.38
C VAL A 32 7.05 4.87 27.99
N ASN A 33 6.50 4.31 29.07
CA ASN A 33 7.05 3.09 29.67
C ASN A 33 6.80 1.88 28.76
N HIS A 34 7.84 1.06 28.52
CA HIS A 34 7.77 -0.13 27.66
C HIS A 34 6.72 -1.18 28.14
N GLY A 35 6.39 -1.24 29.43
CA GLY A 35 5.34 -2.09 29.97
C GLY A 35 3.95 -1.77 29.38
N LEU A 36 3.74 -0.55 28.86
CA LEU A 36 2.50 -0.17 28.19
C LEU A 36 2.29 -0.89 26.86
N VAL A 37 3.36 -1.30 26.17
CA VAL A 37 3.23 -2.10 24.94
C VAL A 37 2.58 -3.45 25.26
N HIS A 38 3.09 -4.14 26.31
CA HIS A 38 2.50 -5.41 26.74
C HIS A 38 1.07 -5.24 27.24
N ARG A 39 0.78 -4.16 27.94
CA ARG A 39 -0.58 -3.88 28.46
C ARG A 39 -1.59 -3.59 27.33
N HIS A 40 -1.19 -2.86 26.27
CA HIS A 40 -2.12 -2.43 25.21
C HIS A 40 -2.19 -3.39 24.02
N PHE A 41 -1.11 -4.11 23.75
CA PHE A 41 -0.96 -4.89 22.52
C PHE A 41 -0.55 -6.35 22.77
N GLY A 42 -0.18 -6.71 24.01
CA GLY A 42 0.25 -8.06 24.40
C GLY A 42 1.68 -8.40 23.96
N SER A 43 2.02 -8.12 22.70
CA SER A 43 3.32 -8.45 22.12
C SER A 43 3.76 -7.40 21.08
N LYS A 44 4.99 -7.54 20.55
CA LYS A 44 5.46 -6.77 19.40
C LYS A 44 4.61 -7.05 18.14
N ASP A 45 4.21 -8.30 17.95
CA ASP A 45 3.37 -8.69 16.81
C ASP A 45 1.96 -8.09 16.92
N GLY A 46 1.40 -8.05 18.15
CA GLY A 46 0.14 -7.36 18.40
C GLY A 46 0.22 -5.85 18.14
N LEU A 47 1.36 -5.23 18.46
CA LEU A 47 1.61 -3.82 18.10
C LEU A 47 1.77 -3.65 16.59
N LEU A 48 2.50 -4.54 15.92
CA LEU A 48 2.63 -4.52 14.45
C LEU A 48 1.26 -4.63 13.78
N GLN A 49 0.44 -5.59 14.18
CA GLN A 49 -0.93 -5.75 13.65
C GLN A 49 -1.80 -4.50 13.89
N ALA A 50 -1.73 -3.91 15.08
CA ALA A 50 -2.46 -2.69 15.39
C ALA A 50 -1.98 -1.49 14.54
N THR A 51 -0.66 -1.39 14.30
CA THR A 51 -0.04 -0.38 13.44
C THR A 51 -0.50 -0.56 11.99
N MET A 52 -0.42 -1.77 11.45
CA MET A 52 -0.87 -2.07 10.09
C MET A 52 -2.37 -1.80 9.90
N THR A 53 -3.19 -2.16 10.90
CA THR A 53 -4.63 -1.86 10.89
C THR A 53 -4.91 -0.36 10.88
N HIS A 54 -4.13 0.42 11.62
CA HIS A 54 -4.25 1.88 11.65
C HIS A 54 -3.89 2.49 10.29
N LEU A 55 -2.73 2.15 9.76
CA LEU A 55 -2.26 2.64 8.46
C LEU A 55 -3.17 2.21 7.29
N ALA A 56 -3.72 0.99 7.32
CA ALA A 56 -4.70 0.55 6.32
C ALA A 56 -5.98 1.41 6.34
N LYS A 57 -6.42 1.87 7.52
CA LYS A 57 -7.55 2.80 7.65
C LYS A 57 -7.22 4.18 7.12
N GLU A 58 -6.01 4.67 7.33
CA GLU A 58 -5.54 5.95 6.76
C GLU A 58 -5.51 5.89 5.24
N VAL A 59 -4.94 4.81 4.66
CA VAL A 59 -4.98 4.58 3.20
C VAL A 59 -6.43 4.52 2.70
N ALA A 60 -7.32 3.79 3.37
CA ALA A 60 -8.73 3.74 2.99
C ALA A 60 -9.43 5.10 3.12
N GLY A 61 -9.03 5.92 4.10
CA GLY A 61 -9.50 7.28 4.29
C GLY A 61 -9.04 8.22 3.18
N SER A 62 -7.79 8.12 2.74
CA SER A 62 -7.24 8.93 1.63
C SER A 62 -7.89 8.62 0.29
N VAL A 63 -8.33 7.38 0.08
CA VAL A 63 -9.11 6.97 -1.10
C VAL A 63 -10.53 7.57 -1.12
N GLY A 64 -10.96 8.16 0.01
CA GLY A 64 -12.26 8.80 0.14
C GLY A 64 -13.43 7.82 0.32
N ARG A 65 -14.67 8.37 0.25
CA ARG A 65 -15.88 7.56 0.38
C ARG A 65 -16.15 6.73 -0.87
N PRO A 66 -16.65 5.49 -0.73
CA PRO A 66 -17.06 4.68 -1.88
C PRO A 66 -18.05 5.41 -2.77
N SER A 67 -17.82 5.36 -4.09
CA SER A 67 -18.74 5.90 -5.11
C SER A 67 -19.10 4.80 -6.12
N PRO A 68 -20.37 4.70 -6.54
CA PRO A 68 -20.76 3.75 -7.58
C PRO A 68 -20.08 3.98 -8.93
N GLN A 69 -19.62 5.22 -9.19
CA GLN A 69 -18.96 5.61 -10.44
C GLN A 69 -17.43 5.61 -10.34
N GLU A 70 -16.84 5.33 -9.17
CA GLU A 70 -15.39 5.34 -9.05
C GLU A 70 -14.72 4.34 -9.99
N SER A 71 -13.71 4.78 -10.69
CA SER A 71 -12.95 3.96 -11.62
C SER A 71 -11.79 3.28 -10.90
N LEU A 72 -11.31 2.19 -11.50
CA LEU A 72 -10.12 1.49 -11.00
C LEU A 72 -8.88 2.40 -10.99
N THR A 73 -8.81 3.36 -11.92
CA THR A 73 -7.76 4.39 -11.99
C THR A 73 -7.76 5.33 -10.81
N GLU A 74 -8.93 5.89 -10.52
CA GLU A 74 -9.07 6.83 -9.41
C GLU A 74 -8.64 6.15 -8.10
N LEU A 75 -9.06 4.90 -7.91
CA LEU A 75 -8.64 4.09 -6.77
C LEU A 75 -7.13 3.84 -6.74
N LEU A 76 -6.53 3.53 -7.88
CA LEU A 76 -5.09 3.31 -7.99
C LEU A 76 -4.31 4.59 -7.65
N ASN A 77 -4.71 5.71 -8.28
CA ASN A 77 -4.07 7.00 -8.03
C ASN A 77 -4.23 7.48 -6.60
N ALA A 78 -5.39 7.27 -5.98
CA ALA A 78 -5.61 7.59 -4.58
C ALA A 78 -4.79 6.69 -3.64
N THR A 79 -4.57 5.43 -4.02
CA THR A 79 -3.82 4.46 -3.21
C THR A 79 -2.30 4.63 -3.31
N PHE A 80 -1.77 4.95 -4.50
CA PHE A 80 -0.34 5.03 -4.78
C PHE A 80 0.11 6.40 -5.31
N GLY A 81 -0.77 7.41 -5.30
CA GLY A 81 -0.47 8.76 -5.77
C GLY A 81 0.61 9.46 -4.96
N ALA A 82 1.07 10.61 -5.45
CA ALA A 82 2.18 11.36 -4.88
C ALA A 82 1.98 11.80 -3.41
N THR A 83 0.74 11.82 -2.92
CA THR A 83 0.37 12.17 -1.55
C THR A 83 0.16 10.95 -0.64
N SER A 84 0.23 9.72 -1.19
CA SER A 84 0.09 8.51 -0.40
C SER A 84 1.34 8.30 0.46
N GLU A 85 1.16 8.24 1.75
CA GLU A 85 2.26 7.91 2.66
C GLU A 85 2.75 6.48 2.38
N ALA A 86 4.01 6.39 1.96
CA ALA A 86 4.66 5.12 1.66
C ALA A 86 4.84 4.20 2.89
N THR A 87 4.54 4.70 4.10
CA THR A 87 4.78 4.05 5.39
C THR A 87 4.12 2.67 5.46
N HIS A 88 2.82 2.58 5.16
CA HIS A 88 2.07 1.32 5.16
C HIS A 88 2.72 0.26 4.25
N TRP A 89 3.02 0.67 3.02
CA TRP A 89 3.56 -0.22 1.99
C TRP A 89 5.00 -0.65 2.28
N LYS A 90 5.83 0.24 2.85
CA LYS A 90 7.19 -0.09 3.26
C LYS A 90 7.20 -1.13 4.37
N ILE A 91 6.35 -0.99 5.39
CA ILE A 91 6.23 -1.97 6.46
C ILE A 91 5.73 -3.30 5.90
N LEU A 92 4.67 -3.26 5.06
CA LEU A 92 4.12 -4.46 4.42
C LEU A 92 5.17 -5.22 3.62
N ALA A 93 5.90 -4.54 2.73
CA ALA A 93 6.91 -5.15 1.89
C ALA A 93 8.02 -5.80 2.72
N ARG A 94 8.56 -5.08 3.72
CA ARG A 94 9.61 -5.61 4.61
C ARG A 94 9.12 -6.82 5.40
N SER A 95 7.94 -6.72 6.00
CA SER A 95 7.36 -7.83 6.77
C SER A 95 7.17 -9.09 5.93
N LEU A 96 6.71 -8.94 4.67
CA LEU A 96 6.54 -10.07 3.75
C LEU A 96 7.88 -10.69 3.33
N LEU A 97 8.90 -9.86 3.08
CA LEU A 97 10.26 -10.33 2.78
C LEU A 97 10.90 -11.05 3.97
N ASP A 98 10.58 -10.63 5.21
CA ASP A 98 10.98 -11.29 6.44
C ASP A 98 10.16 -12.58 6.74
N GLY A 99 9.23 -12.95 5.86
CA GLY A 99 8.41 -14.15 5.98
C GLY A 99 7.22 -14.03 6.94
N THR A 100 6.85 -12.82 7.35
CA THR A 100 5.66 -12.61 8.20
C THR A 100 4.39 -12.96 7.42
N PRO A 101 3.53 -13.86 7.94
CA PRO A 101 2.28 -14.21 7.27
C PRO A 101 1.35 -12.99 7.11
N VAL A 102 0.69 -12.86 5.95
CA VAL A 102 -0.25 -11.75 5.68
C VAL A 102 -1.33 -11.64 6.76
N SER A 103 -1.83 -12.77 7.26
CA SER A 103 -2.86 -12.80 8.31
C SER A 103 -2.44 -12.15 9.64
N GLN A 104 -1.14 -12.05 9.90
CA GLN A 104 -0.61 -11.32 11.07
C GLN A 104 -0.48 -9.82 10.82
N LEU A 105 -0.44 -9.40 9.55
CA LEU A 105 -0.30 -8.00 9.16
C LEU A 105 -1.65 -7.34 8.94
N GLN A 106 -2.52 -8.00 8.18
CA GLN A 106 -3.79 -7.44 7.76
C GLN A 106 -4.81 -8.56 7.48
N THR A 107 -6.02 -8.41 8.01
CA THR A 107 -7.14 -9.37 7.81
C THR A 107 -8.29 -8.77 7.00
N ASP A 108 -8.27 -7.47 6.77
CA ASP A 108 -9.29 -6.76 6.01
C ASP A 108 -8.64 -5.88 4.91
N PHE A 109 -9.19 -5.94 3.70
CA PHE A 109 -8.65 -5.30 2.50
C PHE A 109 -9.70 -4.38 1.85
N PRO A 110 -10.13 -3.29 2.51
CA PRO A 110 -11.24 -2.46 2.04
C PRO A 110 -10.98 -1.82 0.68
N VAL A 111 -9.77 -1.33 0.44
CA VAL A 111 -9.39 -0.71 -0.84
C VAL A 111 -9.35 -1.75 -1.95
N VAL A 112 -8.82 -2.93 -1.70
CA VAL A 112 -8.75 -4.03 -2.70
C VAL A 112 -10.16 -4.50 -3.08
N ARG A 113 -11.09 -4.58 -2.12
CA ARG A 113 -12.51 -4.89 -2.44
C ARG A 113 -13.12 -3.84 -3.37
N ARG A 114 -12.90 -2.55 -3.10
CA ARG A 114 -13.38 -1.46 -3.98
C ARG A 114 -12.76 -1.55 -5.37
N MET A 115 -11.46 -1.86 -5.47
CA MET A 115 -10.79 -2.08 -6.75
C MET A 115 -11.40 -3.26 -7.52
N LEU A 116 -11.68 -4.39 -6.86
CA LEU A 116 -12.34 -5.53 -7.47
C LEU A 116 -13.75 -5.19 -7.95
N GLU A 117 -14.54 -4.44 -7.18
CA GLU A 117 -15.85 -3.98 -7.59
C GLU A 117 -15.78 -3.03 -8.78
N ALA A 118 -14.81 -2.10 -8.81
CA ALA A 118 -14.59 -1.22 -9.94
C ALA A 118 -14.16 -2.00 -11.19
N ALA A 119 -13.25 -2.97 -11.05
CA ALA A 119 -12.83 -3.84 -12.15
C ALA A 119 -13.99 -4.68 -12.73
N ARG A 120 -14.90 -5.17 -11.89
CA ARG A 120 -16.10 -5.92 -12.31
C ARG A 120 -17.11 -5.06 -13.07
N ARG A 121 -17.16 -3.76 -12.81
CA ARG A 121 -18.02 -2.82 -13.57
C ARG A 121 -17.43 -2.48 -14.94
N GLY A 122 -16.10 -2.51 -15.07
CA GLY A 122 -15.42 -2.28 -16.34
C GLY A 122 -15.61 -3.47 -17.29
N THR A 123 -16.15 -3.23 -18.49
CA THR A 123 -16.59 -4.29 -19.41
C THR A 123 -15.58 -4.65 -20.50
N ASN A 124 -14.49 -3.91 -20.66
CA ASN A 124 -13.65 -3.96 -21.86
C ASN A 124 -12.23 -4.51 -21.65
N SER A 125 -11.93 -5.13 -20.52
CA SER A 125 -10.59 -5.73 -20.29
C SER A 125 -10.56 -7.21 -20.68
N PRO A 126 -9.49 -7.68 -21.34
CA PRO A 126 -9.28 -9.10 -21.59
C PRO A 126 -8.90 -9.88 -20.33
N LEU A 127 -8.56 -9.18 -19.25
CA LEU A 127 -8.16 -9.77 -17.97
C LEU A 127 -9.35 -9.89 -17.02
N SER A 128 -9.37 -10.94 -16.20
CA SER A 128 -10.32 -11.05 -15.10
C SER A 128 -10.17 -9.89 -14.11
N PRO A 129 -11.21 -9.50 -13.35
CA PRO A 129 -11.11 -8.45 -12.34
C PRO A 129 -9.97 -8.68 -11.34
N GLU A 130 -9.77 -9.93 -10.94
CA GLU A 130 -8.71 -10.34 -10.03
C GLU A 130 -7.33 -10.14 -10.66
N ALA A 131 -7.15 -10.51 -11.93
CA ALA A 131 -5.89 -10.30 -12.64
C ALA A 131 -5.59 -8.81 -12.84
N GLN A 132 -6.59 -8.00 -13.19
CA GLN A 132 -6.44 -6.54 -13.30
C GLN A 132 -5.94 -5.93 -11.99
N VAL A 133 -6.62 -6.21 -10.89
CA VAL A 133 -6.25 -5.68 -9.57
C VAL A 133 -4.88 -6.19 -9.13
N THR A 134 -4.56 -7.46 -9.40
CA THR A 134 -3.25 -8.03 -9.06
C THR A 134 -2.11 -7.32 -9.80
N VAL A 135 -2.25 -7.12 -11.11
CA VAL A 135 -1.24 -6.40 -11.91
C VAL A 135 -1.06 -4.97 -11.41
N LEU A 136 -2.15 -4.26 -11.14
CA LEU A 136 -2.11 -2.88 -10.66
C LEU A 136 -1.45 -2.75 -9.29
N LEU A 137 -1.81 -3.63 -8.35
CA LEU A 137 -1.18 -3.66 -7.03
C LEU A 137 0.30 -4.02 -7.12
N ALA A 138 0.66 -5.03 -7.92
CA ALA A 138 2.05 -5.42 -8.12
C ALA A 138 2.87 -4.29 -8.74
N SER A 139 2.32 -3.58 -9.74
CA SER A 139 2.98 -2.43 -10.36
C SER A 139 3.14 -1.27 -9.38
N GLY A 140 2.08 -0.90 -8.65
CA GLY A 140 2.13 0.18 -7.65
C GLY A 140 3.12 -0.10 -6.53
N LEU A 141 3.09 -1.31 -5.97
CA LEU A 141 4.04 -1.76 -4.95
C LEU A 141 5.47 -1.82 -5.49
N GLY A 142 5.64 -2.34 -6.71
CA GLY A 142 6.94 -2.41 -7.38
C GLY A 142 7.55 -1.04 -7.59
N LEU A 143 6.79 -0.08 -8.09
CA LEU A 143 7.24 1.31 -8.27
C LEU A 143 7.62 1.97 -6.94
N LEU A 144 6.91 1.66 -5.87
CA LEU A 144 7.17 2.24 -4.56
C LEU A 144 8.40 1.63 -3.86
N VAL A 145 8.54 0.30 -3.93
CA VAL A 145 9.62 -0.42 -3.22
C VAL A 145 10.93 -0.33 -3.99
N PHE A 146 10.87 -0.42 -5.32
CA PHE A 146 12.04 -0.43 -6.19
C PHE A 146 12.35 0.94 -6.84
N GLU A 147 11.70 2.01 -6.40
CA GLU A 147 11.93 3.35 -6.95
C GLU A 147 13.42 3.72 -7.07
N PRO A 148 14.28 3.58 -6.03
CA PRO A 148 15.69 3.97 -6.15
C PRO A 148 16.42 3.18 -7.25
N TYR A 149 16.17 1.88 -7.34
CA TYR A 149 16.78 1.02 -8.37
C TYR A 149 16.25 1.37 -9.77
N LEU A 150 14.93 1.52 -9.91
CA LEU A 150 14.31 1.81 -11.22
C LEU A 150 14.77 3.16 -11.77
N ARG A 151 14.85 4.17 -10.93
CA ARG A 151 15.34 5.51 -11.32
C ARG A 151 16.77 5.48 -11.79
N GLU A 152 17.64 4.81 -11.05
CA GLU A 152 19.06 4.66 -11.43
C GLU A 152 19.20 3.87 -12.72
N ALA A 153 18.51 2.72 -12.83
CA ALA A 153 18.58 1.84 -14.00
C ALA A 153 18.05 2.49 -15.29
N THR A 154 17.12 3.42 -15.16
CA THR A 154 16.52 4.14 -16.31
C THR A 154 17.06 5.56 -16.47
N ALA A 155 18.03 5.97 -15.67
CA ALA A 155 18.66 7.29 -15.65
C ALA A 155 17.63 8.45 -15.53
N GLN A 156 16.60 8.28 -14.70
CA GLN A 156 15.52 9.27 -14.53
C GLN A 156 15.75 10.18 -13.33
N GLY A 157 15.64 11.49 -13.53
CA GLY A 157 15.54 12.50 -12.49
C GLY A 157 14.15 12.55 -11.84
N ASP A 158 13.94 13.50 -10.92
CA ASP A 158 12.68 13.60 -10.16
C ASP A 158 11.47 13.90 -11.06
N GLU A 159 11.62 14.81 -12.02
CA GLU A 159 10.54 15.23 -12.91
C GLU A 159 10.17 14.11 -13.90
N GLU A 160 11.18 13.45 -14.50
CA GLU A 160 10.96 12.34 -15.42
C GLU A 160 10.31 11.15 -14.71
N TRP A 161 10.73 10.86 -13.46
CA TRP A 161 10.12 9.80 -12.67
C TRP A 161 8.65 10.07 -12.36
N LEU A 162 8.31 11.31 -12.00
CA LEU A 162 6.91 11.69 -11.78
C LEU A 162 6.08 11.57 -13.07
N ALA A 163 6.65 11.91 -14.22
CA ALA A 163 5.98 11.72 -15.51
C ALA A 163 5.76 10.24 -15.81
N THR A 164 6.80 9.40 -15.66
CA THR A 164 6.72 7.94 -15.83
C THR A 164 5.66 7.32 -14.94
N ARG A 165 5.57 7.72 -13.68
CA ARG A 165 4.51 7.22 -12.76
C ARG A 165 3.11 7.57 -13.25
N ARG A 166 2.91 8.78 -13.80
CA ARG A 166 1.60 9.20 -14.37
C ARG A 166 1.26 8.42 -15.65
N GLU A 167 2.24 8.20 -16.51
CA GLU A 167 2.06 7.40 -17.74
C GLU A 167 1.68 5.96 -17.40
N LEU A 168 2.37 5.31 -16.47
CA LEU A 168 2.07 3.94 -16.04
C LEU A 168 0.69 3.82 -15.41
N ALA A 169 0.28 4.81 -14.61
CA ALA A 169 -1.10 4.89 -14.14
C ALA A 169 -2.10 5.03 -15.29
N GLY A 170 -1.76 5.74 -16.38
CA GLY A 170 -2.56 5.87 -17.60
C GLY A 170 -2.59 4.60 -18.45
N ILE A 171 -1.46 3.92 -18.65
CA ILE A 171 -1.35 2.69 -19.49
C ILE A 171 -2.13 1.53 -18.88
N ALA A 172 -2.14 1.40 -17.59
CA ALA A 172 -2.97 0.41 -16.88
C ALA A 172 -4.46 0.53 -17.25
N LEU A 173 -4.86 1.66 -17.85
CA LEU A 173 -6.22 2.01 -18.27
C LEU A 173 -6.51 1.78 -19.75
N THR A 174 -5.55 2.10 -20.61
CA THR A 174 -5.75 2.01 -22.06
C THR A 174 -5.73 0.58 -22.57
N SER A 175 -5.05 -0.33 -21.85
CA SER A 175 -5.12 -1.77 -22.13
C SER A 175 -6.53 -2.35 -21.94
N SER A 176 -7.43 -1.63 -21.29
CA SER A 176 -8.84 -2.01 -21.11
C SER A 176 -9.78 -1.43 -22.16
N ALA A 177 -9.31 -0.58 -23.09
CA ALA A 177 -10.16 0.24 -23.95
C ALA A 177 -10.05 -0.01 -25.46
N GLN A 178 -9.26 -0.98 -25.96
CA GLN A 178 -9.24 -1.27 -27.39
C GLN A 178 -10.39 -2.22 -27.79
N PRO A 179 -11.37 -1.74 -28.59
CA PRO A 179 -12.33 -2.64 -29.21
C PRO A 179 -11.58 -3.48 -30.25
N GLN A 180 -11.73 -4.81 -30.18
CA GLN A 180 -11.33 -5.66 -31.28
C GLN A 180 -12.07 -5.20 -32.53
N SER A 181 -11.34 -4.63 -33.48
CA SER A 181 -11.89 -4.41 -34.81
C SER A 181 -12.17 -5.78 -35.42
N SER A 182 -13.44 -6.14 -35.44
CA SER A 182 -13.97 -7.29 -36.16
C SER A 182 -13.55 -7.18 -37.63
N LYS A 183 -12.57 -7.97 -38.05
CA LYS A 183 -12.38 -8.24 -39.48
C LYS A 183 -13.48 -9.19 -39.90
N LYS A 184 -14.36 -8.67 -40.77
CA LYS A 184 -15.21 -9.47 -41.65
C LYS A 184 -14.37 -10.29 -42.61
#